data_bcd31d33f2086d5f1c87749c0d05a39b
#
_entry.id   bcd31d33f2086d5f1c87749c0d05a39b
#
_cell.length_a   1.000
_cell.length_b   1.000
_cell.length_c   1.000
_cell.angle_alpha   90.00
_cell.angle_beta   90.00
_cell.angle_gamma   90.00
#
_symmetry.space_group_name_H-M   'P 1'
#
loop_
_entity.id
_entity.type
_entity.pdbx_description
1 polymer ?
#
loop_
_entity_poly.entity_id
_entity_poly.type
_entity_poly.pdbx_seq_one_letter_code
_entity_poly.pdbx_strand_id
1 'polypeptide(L)'
;WQSREQAAELLRPKGFYQHFEGDCFQAYIDHALMDDPLRGGVELTIPKMDEVNIFRTNPSLWWLPQVKPQVPVHLVVAEKGPFLARKFPQQVQKKFDIPFEVFKGGHMFPLEHPVEVVNLVKQLIQTPA
;
A
#
# COMPACT_ATOMS: atom_id res chain seq x y z
N TRP A 1 -1.40 17.70 -14.48
CA TRP A 1 -0.41 18.72 -14.08
C TRP A 1 0.43 19.15 -15.28
N GLN A 2 1.01 20.35 -15.21
CA GLN A 2 1.86 20.88 -16.28
C GLN A 2 3.25 20.22 -16.32
N SER A 3 3.72 19.71 -15.18
CA SER A 3 4.99 19.00 -15.06
C SER A 3 5.00 18.09 -13.83
N ARG A 4 6.03 17.24 -13.72
CA ARG A 4 6.27 16.40 -12.53
C ARG A 4 6.59 17.23 -11.29
N GLU A 5 7.30 18.34 -11.45
CA GLU A 5 7.62 19.28 -10.36
C GLU A 5 6.35 19.90 -9.79
N GLN A 6 5.45 20.39 -10.65
CA GLN A 6 4.16 20.91 -10.21
C GLN A 6 3.33 19.82 -9.52
N ALA A 7 3.33 18.59 -10.04
CA ALA A 7 2.65 17.48 -9.41
C ALA A 7 3.22 17.20 -8.00
N ALA A 8 4.54 17.20 -7.86
CA ALA A 8 5.23 17.00 -6.59
C ALA A 8 4.87 18.07 -5.56
N GLU A 9 4.92 19.34 -5.94
CA GLU A 9 4.56 20.46 -5.07
C GLU A 9 3.11 20.35 -4.57
N LEU A 10 2.19 19.98 -5.44
CA LEU A 10 0.77 19.89 -5.12
C LEU A 10 0.40 18.62 -4.36
N LEU A 11 1.11 17.52 -4.55
CA LEU A 11 0.85 16.23 -3.90
C LEU A 11 1.52 16.13 -2.53
N ARG A 12 2.77 16.60 -2.39
CA ARG A 12 3.56 16.46 -1.17
C ARG A 12 2.83 16.82 0.13
N PRO A 13 2.05 17.91 0.23
CA PRO A 13 1.35 18.29 1.45
C PRO A 13 0.03 17.53 1.67
N LYS A 14 -0.40 16.65 0.76
CA LYS A 14 -1.72 16.03 0.79
C LYS A 14 -1.71 14.60 1.33
N GLY A 15 -2.71 14.29 2.18
CA GLY A 15 -3.05 12.94 2.60
C GLY A 15 -1.83 12.14 3.09
N PHE A 16 -1.64 10.95 2.55
CA PHE A 16 -0.53 10.07 2.91
C PHE A 16 0.82 10.47 2.31
N TYR A 17 0.84 11.25 1.22
CA TYR A 17 2.10 11.66 0.56
C TYR A 17 3.03 12.48 1.47
N GLN A 18 2.46 13.23 2.41
CA GLN A 18 3.24 14.02 3.38
C GLN A 18 4.12 13.16 4.29
N HIS A 19 3.79 11.88 4.44
CA HIS A 19 4.49 10.93 5.31
C HIS A 19 5.50 10.05 4.57
N PHE A 20 5.48 10.06 3.23
CA PHE A 20 6.44 9.27 2.46
C PHE A 20 7.87 9.72 2.76
N GLU A 21 8.77 8.76 2.89
CA GLU A 21 10.19 9.03 2.88
C GLU A 21 10.58 9.72 1.56
N GLY A 22 11.64 10.57 1.59
CA GLY A 22 11.99 11.45 0.47
C GLY A 22 12.19 10.71 -0.84
N ASP A 23 13.02 9.66 -0.84
CA ASP A 23 13.33 8.87 -2.03
C ASP A 23 12.11 8.08 -2.52
N CYS A 24 11.24 7.60 -1.60
CA CYS A 24 9.99 6.93 -1.95
C CYS A 24 9.01 7.90 -2.61
N PHE A 25 8.94 9.13 -2.13
CA PHE A 25 8.10 10.14 -2.77
C PHE A 25 8.63 10.52 -4.15
N GLN A 26 9.95 10.69 -4.30
CA GLN A 26 10.56 10.97 -5.60
C GLN A 26 10.30 9.84 -6.58
N ALA A 27 10.51 8.58 -6.17
CA ALA A 27 10.20 7.42 -7.00
C ALA A 27 8.72 7.36 -7.42
N TYR A 28 7.80 7.76 -6.52
CA TYR A 28 6.39 7.89 -6.88
C TYR A 28 6.17 8.93 -7.98
N ILE A 29 6.77 10.11 -7.87
CA ILE A 29 6.65 11.18 -8.89
C ILE A 29 7.24 10.74 -10.23
N ASP A 30 8.36 10.02 -10.22
CA ASP A 30 9.04 9.57 -11.43
C ASP A 30 8.26 8.47 -12.19
N HIS A 31 7.58 7.57 -11.46
CA HIS A 31 7.04 6.34 -12.04
C HIS A 31 5.51 6.23 -12.02
N ALA A 32 4.81 6.94 -11.14
CA ALA A 32 3.35 6.93 -11.10
C ALA A 32 2.71 7.97 -12.04
N LEU A 33 3.52 8.81 -12.66
CA LEU A 33 3.07 9.80 -13.63
C LEU A 33 3.63 9.46 -15.03
N MET A 34 2.79 9.64 -16.04
CA MET A 34 3.16 9.52 -17.45
C MET A 34 2.95 10.84 -18.18
N ASP A 35 3.69 11.05 -19.24
CA ASP A 35 3.53 12.24 -20.07
C ASP A 35 2.21 12.15 -20.84
N ASP A 36 1.43 13.24 -20.89
CA ASP A 36 0.21 13.34 -21.71
C ASP A 36 0.56 13.88 -23.10
N PRO A 37 0.63 13.04 -24.12
CA PRO A 37 1.03 13.46 -25.47
C PRO A 37 -0.02 14.32 -26.17
N LEU A 38 -1.28 14.32 -25.70
CA LEU A 38 -2.38 15.05 -26.34
C LEU A 38 -2.57 16.44 -25.75
N ARG A 39 -2.42 16.58 -24.44
CA ARG A 39 -2.68 17.84 -23.71
C ARG A 39 -1.41 18.52 -23.24
N GLY A 40 -0.30 17.82 -23.29
CA GLY A 40 0.95 18.22 -22.65
C GLY A 40 0.92 18.08 -21.13
N GLY A 41 2.11 18.09 -20.53
CA GLY A 41 2.26 17.88 -19.10
C GLY A 41 2.25 16.41 -18.69
N VAL A 42 1.74 16.12 -17.48
CA VAL A 42 1.75 14.77 -16.91
C VAL A 42 0.40 14.41 -16.28
N GLU A 43 0.06 13.14 -16.33
CA GLU A 43 -1.11 12.56 -15.68
C GLU A 43 -0.77 11.27 -14.92
N LEU A 44 -1.70 10.77 -14.12
CA LEU A 44 -1.52 9.49 -13.44
C LEU A 44 -1.47 8.35 -14.47
N THR A 45 -0.52 7.44 -14.30
CA THR A 45 -0.42 6.20 -15.09
C THR A 45 -1.69 5.34 -14.97
N ILE A 46 -2.31 5.35 -13.80
CA ILE A 46 -3.60 4.69 -13.58
C ILE A 46 -4.72 5.73 -13.77
N PRO A 47 -5.62 5.56 -14.74
CA PRO A 47 -6.75 6.48 -14.94
C PRO A 47 -7.61 6.59 -13.67
N LYS A 48 -8.06 7.81 -13.34
CA LYS A 48 -8.90 8.06 -12.16
C LYS A 48 -10.15 7.17 -12.08
N MET A 49 -10.75 6.85 -13.24
CA MET A 49 -11.95 6.00 -13.26
C MET A 49 -11.63 4.56 -12.90
N ASP A 50 -10.44 4.06 -13.25
CA ASP A 50 -10.02 2.72 -12.87
C ASP A 50 -9.76 2.63 -11.36
N GLU A 51 -9.13 3.65 -10.77
CA GLU A 51 -8.97 3.77 -9.33
C GLU A 51 -10.33 3.81 -8.61
N VAL A 52 -11.27 4.65 -9.09
CA VAL A 52 -12.64 4.71 -8.55
C VAL A 52 -13.33 3.35 -8.64
N ASN A 53 -13.19 2.63 -9.74
CA ASN A 53 -13.79 1.31 -9.92
C ASN A 53 -13.16 0.27 -8.98
N ILE A 54 -11.85 0.29 -8.76
CA ILE A 54 -11.17 -0.58 -7.78
C ILE A 54 -11.75 -0.35 -6.37
N PHE A 55 -11.91 0.91 -5.95
CA PHE A 55 -12.49 1.22 -4.63
C PHE A 55 -13.98 0.88 -4.51
N ARG A 56 -14.74 0.92 -5.60
CA ARG A 56 -16.16 0.53 -5.61
C ARG A 56 -16.37 -0.99 -5.60
N THR A 57 -15.47 -1.74 -6.18
CA THR A 57 -15.53 -3.21 -6.28
C THR A 57 -14.74 -3.89 -5.19
N ASN A 58 -14.92 -3.49 -3.94
CA ASN A 58 -14.18 -4.08 -2.82
C ASN A 58 -14.50 -5.58 -2.68
N PRO A 59 -13.62 -6.49 -3.13
CA PRO A 59 -13.90 -7.91 -3.12
C PRO A 59 -13.93 -8.41 -1.69
N SER A 60 -15.03 -9.06 -1.30
CA SER A 60 -15.11 -9.77 -0.02
C SER A 60 -14.40 -11.12 -0.14
N LEU A 61 -13.43 -11.38 0.73
CA LEU A 61 -12.78 -12.69 0.80
C LEU A 61 -13.57 -13.73 1.61
N TRP A 62 -14.72 -13.33 2.18
CA TRP A 62 -15.48 -14.18 3.10
C TRP A 62 -16.21 -15.33 2.42
N TRP A 63 -16.39 -15.27 1.12
CA TRP A 63 -16.93 -16.37 0.30
C TRP A 63 -15.90 -17.48 0.02
N LEU A 64 -14.60 -17.19 0.15
CA LEU A 64 -13.56 -18.20 -0.03
C LEU A 64 -13.70 -19.31 1.01
N PRO A 65 -13.47 -20.57 0.62
CA PRO A 65 -13.45 -21.69 1.56
C PRO A 65 -12.36 -21.48 2.62
N GLN A 66 -12.58 -22.04 3.80
CA GLN A 66 -11.60 -22.00 4.88
C GLN A 66 -10.47 -23.00 4.60
N VAL A 67 -9.50 -22.58 3.83
CA VAL A 67 -8.34 -23.38 3.44
C VAL A 67 -7.08 -22.71 3.97
N LYS A 68 -6.23 -23.49 4.62
CA LYS A 68 -4.89 -23.01 5.03
C LYS A 68 -4.03 -22.79 3.79
N PRO A 69 -3.23 -21.70 3.74
CA PRO A 69 -2.25 -21.52 2.68
C PRO A 69 -1.28 -22.71 2.61
N GLN A 70 -0.92 -23.12 1.39
CA GLN A 70 0.10 -24.15 1.16
C GLN A 70 1.52 -23.61 1.23
N VAL A 71 1.67 -22.30 1.28
CA VAL A 71 2.93 -21.59 1.45
C VAL A 71 2.88 -20.75 2.71
N PRO A 72 4.01 -20.46 3.36
CA PRO A 72 4.04 -19.53 4.48
C PRO A 72 3.50 -18.17 4.07
N VAL A 73 2.52 -17.67 4.83
CA VAL A 73 1.94 -16.33 4.64
C VAL A 73 1.99 -15.60 5.96
N HIS A 74 2.46 -14.37 5.93
CA HIS A 74 2.50 -13.49 7.09
C HIS A 74 1.82 -12.17 6.73
N LEU A 75 0.88 -11.72 7.56
CA LEU A 75 0.14 -10.49 7.34
C LEU A 75 0.74 -9.37 8.20
N VAL A 76 1.15 -8.28 7.58
CA VAL A 76 1.59 -7.07 8.28
C VAL A 76 0.56 -5.97 8.07
N VAL A 77 0.09 -5.36 9.15
CA VAL A 77 -0.93 -4.31 9.10
C VAL A 77 -0.46 -3.03 9.76
N ALA A 78 -0.83 -1.90 9.19
CA ALA A 78 -0.53 -0.60 9.76
C ALA A 78 -1.27 -0.35 11.07
N GLU A 79 -0.56 0.19 12.08
CA GLU A 79 -1.16 0.63 13.35
C GLU A 79 -2.27 1.67 13.13
N LYS A 80 -2.02 2.66 12.26
CA LYS A 80 -2.94 3.76 11.96
C LYS A 80 -3.73 3.52 10.67
N GLY A 81 -4.15 2.29 10.44
CA GLY A 81 -4.89 1.93 9.24
C GLY A 81 -6.35 1.52 9.53
N PRO A 82 -7.23 1.58 8.53
CA PRO A 82 -8.64 1.20 8.70
C PRO A 82 -8.83 -0.29 8.98
N PHE A 83 -7.86 -1.12 8.61
CA PHE A 83 -7.96 -2.57 8.74
C PHE A 83 -7.84 -3.05 10.18
N LEU A 84 -6.91 -2.47 10.96
CA LEU A 84 -6.76 -2.82 12.37
C LEU A 84 -7.98 -2.42 13.19
N ALA A 85 -8.51 -1.21 12.96
CA ALA A 85 -9.70 -0.71 13.64
C ALA A 85 -10.95 -1.58 13.38
N ARG A 86 -11.04 -2.20 12.21
CA ARG A 86 -12.13 -3.11 11.82
C ARG A 86 -11.88 -4.57 12.23
N LYS A 87 -10.83 -4.86 13.00
CA LYS A 87 -10.42 -6.21 13.39
C LYS A 87 -10.21 -7.16 12.21
N PHE A 88 -9.85 -6.63 11.05
CA PHE A 88 -9.63 -7.41 9.83
C PHE A 88 -8.53 -8.48 10.01
N PRO A 89 -7.32 -8.16 10.56
CA PRO A 89 -6.27 -9.15 10.73
C PRO A 89 -6.68 -10.30 11.65
N GLN A 90 -7.44 -10.02 12.72
CA GLN A 90 -7.94 -11.07 13.61
C GLN A 90 -8.93 -12.01 12.89
N GLN A 91 -9.74 -11.47 11.99
CA GLN A 91 -10.67 -12.27 11.19
C GLN A 91 -9.92 -13.13 10.16
N VAL A 92 -8.86 -12.60 9.52
CA VAL A 92 -7.98 -13.34 8.62
C VAL A 92 -7.28 -14.47 9.36
N GLN A 93 -6.71 -14.19 10.53
CA GLN A 93 -6.07 -15.20 11.37
C GLN A 93 -7.05 -16.31 11.76
N LYS A 94 -8.24 -15.94 12.23
CA LYS A 94 -9.27 -16.92 12.62
C LYS A 94 -9.74 -17.79 11.45
N LYS A 95 -9.88 -17.22 10.25
CA LYS A 95 -10.43 -17.91 9.09
C LYS A 95 -9.39 -18.76 8.35
N PHE A 96 -8.18 -18.26 8.19
CA PHE A 96 -7.17 -18.85 7.32
C PHE A 96 -5.92 -19.35 8.06
N ASP A 97 -5.85 -19.16 9.38
CA ASP A 97 -4.68 -19.48 10.21
C ASP A 97 -3.41 -18.74 9.76
N ILE A 98 -3.59 -17.50 9.30
CA ILE A 98 -2.50 -16.61 8.88
C ILE A 98 -2.10 -15.72 10.06
N PRO A 99 -0.85 -15.82 10.56
CA PRO A 99 -0.38 -14.93 11.62
C PRO A 99 -0.29 -13.49 11.13
N PHE A 100 -0.42 -12.54 12.05
CA PHE A 100 -0.25 -11.13 11.71
C PHE A 100 0.54 -10.39 12.78
N GLU A 101 1.17 -9.31 12.35
CA GLU A 101 1.78 -8.33 13.23
C GLU A 101 1.37 -6.91 12.86
N VAL A 102 1.51 -5.99 13.82
CA VAL A 102 1.17 -4.58 13.65
C VAL A 102 2.46 -3.79 13.44
N PHE A 103 2.56 -3.10 12.32
CA PHE A 103 3.66 -2.20 12.03
C PHE A 103 3.30 -0.77 12.43
N LYS A 104 4.23 -0.09 13.12
CA LYS A 104 4.04 1.30 13.52
C LYS A 104 4.09 2.23 12.31
N GLY A 105 2.99 2.90 12.01
CA GLY A 105 2.90 3.82 10.87
C GLY A 105 1.50 3.93 10.31
N GLY A 106 1.38 4.68 9.22
CA GLY A 106 0.16 4.84 8.42
C GLY A 106 -0.07 3.67 7.48
N HIS A 107 -1.18 3.75 6.73
CA HIS A 107 -1.54 2.70 5.77
C HIS A 107 -0.46 2.44 4.71
N MET A 108 0.31 3.48 4.37
CA MET A 108 1.39 3.41 3.39
C MET A 108 2.76 3.24 4.05
N PHE A 109 2.82 2.59 5.22
CA PHE A 109 4.06 2.40 5.98
C PHE A 109 5.26 1.86 5.18
N PRO A 110 5.12 1.07 4.11
CA PRO A 110 6.27 0.67 3.31
C PRO A 110 6.98 1.85 2.61
N LEU A 111 6.25 2.92 2.35
CA LEU A 111 6.78 4.15 1.76
C LEU A 111 7.11 5.23 2.80
N GLU A 112 6.58 5.06 4.03
CA GLU A 112 6.87 5.93 5.18
C GLU A 112 8.15 5.49 5.91
N HIS A 113 8.41 4.16 5.96
CA HIS A 113 9.48 3.51 6.71
C HIS A 113 10.16 2.39 5.89
N PRO A 114 10.73 2.68 4.70
CA PRO A 114 11.20 1.65 3.77
C PRO A 114 12.33 0.78 4.36
N VAL A 115 13.23 1.36 5.12
CA VAL A 115 14.38 0.62 5.72
C VAL A 115 13.89 -0.41 6.75
N GLU A 116 12.99 0.00 7.64
CA GLU A 116 12.42 -0.86 8.67
C GLU A 116 11.58 -1.99 8.04
N VAL A 117 10.82 -1.67 6.99
CA VAL A 117 10.04 -2.69 6.26
C VAL A 117 10.95 -3.70 5.56
N VAL A 118 12.03 -3.27 4.92
CA VAL A 118 13.02 -4.18 4.32
C VAL A 118 13.63 -5.10 5.37
N ASN A 119 13.97 -4.57 6.55
CA ASN A 119 14.51 -5.38 7.64
C ASN A 119 13.49 -6.40 8.15
N LEU A 120 12.22 -5.98 8.33
CA LEU A 120 11.13 -6.89 8.68
C LEU A 120 10.96 -8.01 7.66
N VAL A 121 10.90 -7.68 6.37
CA VAL A 121 10.78 -8.68 5.28
C VAL A 121 11.94 -9.67 5.32
N LYS A 122 13.18 -9.20 5.52
CA LYS A 122 14.36 -10.09 5.65
C LYS A 122 14.23 -11.03 6.85
N GLN A 123 13.74 -10.55 7.99
CA GLN A 123 13.52 -11.38 9.18
C GLN A 123 12.45 -12.46 8.91
N LEU A 124 11.33 -12.08 8.31
CA LEU A 124 10.24 -13.01 8.00
C LEU A 124 10.65 -14.11 7.00
N ILE A 125 11.48 -13.78 6.01
CA ILE A 125 11.98 -14.75 5.03
C ILE A 125 13.02 -15.70 5.64
N GLN A 126 13.82 -15.24 6.59
CA GLN A 126 14.88 -16.03 7.23
C GLN A 126 14.37 -16.92 8.36
N THR A 127 13.18 -16.65 8.90
CA THR A 127 12.58 -17.46 9.96
C THR A 127 11.86 -18.64 9.33
N PRO A 128 12.32 -19.90 9.54
CA PRO A 128 11.58 -21.07 9.07
C PRO A 128 10.18 -21.08 9.71
N ALA A 129 9.17 -21.36 8.92
CA ALA A 129 7.80 -21.53 9.38
C ALA A 129 7.62 -22.78 10.24
#